data_1330fd401c436b6f97aa6ec2fcd69413
#
_entry.id   1330fd401c436b6f97aa6ec2fcd69413
#
_cell.length_a   1.000
_cell.length_b   1.000
_cell.length_c   1.000
_cell.angle_alpha   90.00
_cell.angle_beta   90.00
_cell.angle_gamma   90.00
#
_symmetry.space_group_name_H-M   'P 1'
#
loop_
_entity.id
_entity.type
_entity.pdbx_description
1 polymer ?
#
loop_
_entity_poly.entity_id
_entity_poly.type
_entity_poly.pdbx_seq_one_letter_code
_entity_poly.pdbx_strand_id
1 'polypeptide(L)'
;MNYRKKMIAEALRQDLTLRWDRMREGLKEMGMDACLLSIDVNLLYTTGHIYSGYFYLPMEGKPWFFVKRPNGLSGEQLVYIRKPEEIPTLLAEAGLARPERLLLELDELSYNEAQRLLKAWEPKEVGNGSLFMRMIRRIKTPMEIAQFRIAARQHELTY
;
A
#
# COMPACT_ATOMS: atom_id res chain seq x y z
N MET A 1 -11.46 10.07 -23.45
CA MET A 1 -10.13 10.00 -22.78
C MET A 1 -9.07 9.82 -23.85
N ASN A 2 -8.01 10.65 -23.80
CA ASN A 2 -6.92 10.62 -24.79
C ASN A 2 -6.18 9.27 -24.71
N TYR A 3 -5.88 8.66 -25.86
CA TYR A 3 -5.17 7.39 -26.00
C TYR A 3 -3.88 7.33 -25.14
N ARG A 4 -3.10 8.41 -25.13
CA ARG A 4 -1.89 8.54 -24.30
C ARG A 4 -2.17 8.40 -22.80
N LYS A 5 -3.24 9.03 -22.29
CA LYS A 5 -3.65 8.91 -20.87
C LYS A 5 -4.05 7.47 -20.53
N LYS A 6 -4.73 6.79 -21.44
CA LYS A 6 -5.13 5.40 -21.27
C LYS A 6 -3.92 4.46 -21.20
N MET A 7 -2.92 4.66 -22.06
CA MET A 7 -1.68 3.88 -22.04
C MET A 7 -0.89 4.07 -20.75
N ILE A 8 -0.76 5.33 -20.27
CA ILE A 8 -0.06 5.62 -19.02
C ILE A 8 -0.77 4.98 -17.82
N ALA A 9 -2.10 5.05 -17.79
CA ALA A 9 -2.89 4.44 -16.73
C ALA A 9 -2.75 2.91 -16.71
N GLU A 10 -2.70 2.27 -17.88
CA GLU A 10 -2.49 0.83 -18.01
C GLU A 10 -1.08 0.41 -17.58
N ALA A 11 -0.05 1.15 -18.00
CA ALA A 11 1.33 0.91 -17.60
C ALA A 11 1.51 1.04 -16.08
N LEU A 12 0.89 2.05 -15.46
CA LEU A 12 0.91 2.21 -14.00
C LEU A 12 0.21 1.03 -13.30
N ARG A 13 -0.92 0.58 -13.81
CA ARG A 13 -1.65 -0.55 -13.23
C ARG A 13 -0.83 -1.83 -13.26
N GLN A 14 -0.14 -2.11 -14.35
CA GLN A 14 0.75 -3.25 -14.49
C GLN A 14 1.94 -3.15 -13.54
N ASP A 15 2.52 -1.97 -13.40
CA ASP A 15 3.63 -1.73 -12.48
C ASP A 15 3.21 -1.89 -11.01
N LEU A 16 2.03 -1.39 -10.62
CA LEU A 16 1.48 -1.59 -9.27
C LEU A 16 1.24 -3.07 -8.98
N THR A 17 0.70 -3.81 -9.93
CA THR A 17 0.50 -5.27 -9.79
C THR A 17 1.83 -5.98 -9.54
N LEU A 18 2.88 -5.64 -10.27
CA LEU A 18 4.22 -6.18 -10.05
C LEU A 18 4.76 -5.87 -8.64
N ARG A 19 4.52 -4.66 -8.14
CA ARG A 19 4.92 -4.26 -6.77
C ARG A 19 4.16 -5.07 -5.71
N TRP A 20 2.85 -5.25 -5.88
CA TRP A 20 2.04 -6.05 -4.96
C TRP A 20 2.45 -7.52 -4.96
N ASP A 21 2.78 -8.09 -6.11
CA ASP A 21 3.26 -9.47 -6.21
C ASP A 21 4.59 -9.66 -5.47
N ARG A 22 5.53 -8.73 -5.65
CA ARG A 22 6.79 -8.72 -4.88
C ARG A 22 6.56 -8.59 -3.38
N MET A 23 5.60 -7.77 -2.97
CA MET A 23 5.24 -7.64 -1.56
C MET A 23 4.65 -8.95 -1.02
N ARG A 24 3.80 -9.63 -1.77
CA ARG A 24 3.25 -10.94 -1.38
C ARG A 24 4.32 -12.02 -1.24
N GLU A 25 5.28 -12.05 -2.15
CA GLU A 25 6.43 -12.95 -2.02
C GLU A 25 7.18 -12.71 -0.71
N GLY A 26 7.47 -11.45 -0.40
CA GLY A 26 8.12 -11.11 0.86
C GLY A 26 7.27 -11.39 2.10
N LEU A 27 5.97 -11.12 2.06
CA LEU A 27 5.04 -11.50 3.14
C LEU A 27 5.04 -13.00 3.38
N LYS A 28 5.04 -13.79 2.32
CA LYS A 28 5.12 -15.24 2.38
C LYS A 28 6.41 -15.72 3.03
N GLU A 29 7.55 -15.14 2.65
CA GLU A 29 8.85 -15.45 3.25
C GLU A 29 8.91 -15.12 4.74
N MET A 30 8.26 -14.02 5.15
CA MET A 30 8.15 -13.61 6.55
C MET A 30 7.08 -14.38 7.33
N GLY A 31 6.28 -15.20 6.67
CA GLY A 31 5.15 -15.90 7.30
C GLY A 31 4.00 -14.99 7.73
N MET A 32 3.80 -13.85 7.06
CA MET A 32 2.72 -12.90 7.34
C MET A 32 1.51 -13.16 6.44
N ASP A 33 0.30 -12.90 6.96
CA ASP A 33 -0.95 -13.14 6.22
C ASP A 33 -1.41 -11.90 5.43
N ALA A 34 -1.03 -10.71 5.89
CA ALA A 34 -1.36 -9.44 5.26
C ALA A 34 -0.43 -8.32 5.73
N CYS A 35 -0.45 -7.19 5.02
CA CYS A 35 0.12 -5.94 5.52
C CYS A 35 -0.89 -4.80 5.47
N LEU A 36 -0.76 -3.88 6.42
CA LEU A 36 -1.52 -2.63 6.49
C LEU A 36 -0.53 -1.47 6.54
N LEU A 37 -0.57 -0.60 5.53
CA LEU A 37 0.34 0.52 5.36
C LEU A 37 -0.40 1.84 5.47
N SER A 38 0.24 2.87 6.02
CA SER A 38 -0.34 4.21 6.18
C SER A 38 0.66 5.35 5.92
N ILE A 39 1.95 5.04 5.80
CA ILE A 39 3.00 6.02 5.61
C ILE A 39 3.02 6.51 4.15
N ASP A 40 3.05 7.82 3.94
CA ASP A 40 2.88 8.48 2.63
C ASP A 40 3.75 7.89 1.54
N VAL A 41 5.04 7.67 1.81
CA VAL A 41 5.97 7.11 0.81
C VAL A 41 5.58 5.68 0.40
N ASN A 42 5.02 4.90 1.30
CA ASN A 42 4.56 3.55 1.02
C ASN A 42 3.19 3.53 0.37
N LEU A 43 2.30 4.46 0.72
CA LEU A 43 1.04 4.68 0.01
C LEU A 43 1.32 5.10 -1.44
N LEU A 44 2.22 6.05 -1.67
CA LEU A 44 2.62 6.44 -3.03
C LEU A 44 3.19 5.26 -3.82
N TYR A 45 4.05 4.46 -3.20
CA TYR A 45 4.66 3.29 -3.84
C TYR A 45 3.62 2.23 -4.22
N THR A 46 2.63 1.98 -3.37
CA THR A 46 1.65 0.90 -3.53
C THR A 46 0.41 1.29 -4.30
N THR A 47 0.10 2.58 -4.40
CA THR A 47 -1.14 3.05 -5.00
C THR A 47 -0.95 4.08 -6.13
N GLY A 48 0.23 4.68 -6.22
CA GLY A 48 0.49 5.81 -7.12
C GLY A 48 -0.05 7.15 -6.61
N HIS A 49 -0.64 7.19 -5.41
CA HIS A 49 -1.25 8.38 -4.81
C HIS A 49 -0.88 8.53 -3.34
N ILE A 50 -0.84 9.77 -2.86
CA ILE A 50 -0.76 10.09 -1.44
C ILE A 50 -2.15 10.48 -0.96
N TYR A 51 -2.61 9.83 0.10
CA TYR A 51 -3.87 10.13 0.77
C TYR A 51 -3.75 9.85 2.27
N SER A 52 -4.58 10.45 3.07
CA SER A 52 -4.70 10.07 4.48
C SER A 52 -5.57 8.83 4.59
N GLY A 53 -5.00 7.74 5.05
CA GLY A 53 -5.71 6.45 5.15
C GLY A 53 -4.78 5.27 5.22
N TYR A 54 -5.26 4.14 4.71
CA TYR A 54 -4.54 2.87 4.79
C TYR A 54 -4.63 2.10 3.47
N PHE A 55 -3.57 1.39 3.15
CA PHE A 55 -3.52 0.39 2.10
C PHE A 55 -3.42 -0.99 2.76
N TYR A 56 -4.32 -1.90 2.41
CA TYR A 56 -4.35 -3.26 2.92
C TYR A 56 -4.09 -4.25 1.79
N LEU A 57 -3.08 -5.09 1.95
CA LEU A 57 -2.73 -6.13 1.00
C LEU A 57 -2.85 -7.50 1.66
N PRO A 58 -3.89 -8.29 1.32
CA PRO A 58 -3.97 -9.69 1.72
C PRO A 58 -3.05 -10.56 0.86
N MET A 59 -2.71 -11.75 1.34
CA MET A 59 -1.96 -12.74 0.57
C MET A 59 -2.69 -13.15 -0.72
N GLU A 60 -4.01 -13.22 -0.69
CA GLU A 60 -4.85 -13.56 -1.84
C GLU A 60 -5.92 -12.51 -2.07
N GLY A 61 -6.32 -12.34 -3.35
CA GLY A 61 -7.32 -11.38 -3.74
C GLY A 61 -6.76 -9.99 -4.04
N LYS A 62 -7.66 -9.01 -4.17
CA LYS A 62 -7.30 -7.64 -4.51
C LYS A 62 -6.87 -6.84 -3.27
N PRO A 63 -5.99 -5.85 -3.43
CA PRO A 63 -5.70 -4.90 -2.36
C PRO A 63 -6.90 -4.00 -2.08
N TRP A 64 -6.95 -3.43 -0.88
CA TRP A 64 -8.00 -2.51 -0.43
C TRP A 64 -7.41 -1.16 -0.08
N PHE A 65 -8.15 -0.09 -0.40
CA PHE A 65 -7.76 1.30 -0.19
C PHE A 65 -8.76 1.95 0.77
N PHE A 66 -8.35 2.23 1.99
CA PHE A 66 -9.17 2.87 3.01
C PHE A 66 -8.80 4.34 3.14
N VAL A 67 -9.66 5.22 2.67
CA VAL A 67 -9.39 6.65 2.52
C VAL A 67 -10.11 7.44 3.60
N LYS A 68 -9.38 8.29 4.32
CA LYS A 68 -9.94 9.32 5.20
C LYS A 68 -10.10 10.64 4.45
N ARG A 69 -9.07 11.04 3.68
CA ARG A 69 -8.99 12.28 2.88
C ARG A 69 -8.05 12.08 1.69
N PRO A 70 -8.20 12.81 0.56
CA PRO A 70 -9.32 13.72 0.26
C PRO A 70 -10.61 12.99 -0.11
N ASN A 71 -11.74 13.70 -0.10
CA ASN A 71 -12.99 13.19 -0.67
C ASN A 71 -12.93 13.22 -2.22
N GLY A 72 -13.75 12.41 -2.87
CA GLY A 72 -13.87 12.40 -4.33
C GLY A 72 -12.93 11.44 -5.05
N LEU A 73 -12.13 10.66 -4.32
CA LEU A 73 -11.41 9.52 -4.92
C LEU A 73 -12.39 8.37 -5.17
N SER A 74 -12.23 7.69 -6.29
CA SER A 74 -13.04 6.52 -6.63
C SER A 74 -12.15 5.44 -7.23
N GLY A 75 -12.51 4.20 -7.02
CA GLY A 75 -11.78 3.06 -7.54
C GLY A 75 -12.34 1.74 -7.01
N GLU A 76 -11.92 0.66 -7.64
CA GLU A 76 -12.24 -0.68 -7.18
C GLU A 76 -11.58 -0.94 -5.81
N GLN A 77 -12.32 -1.51 -4.86
CA GLN A 77 -11.85 -1.77 -3.48
C GLN A 77 -11.47 -0.49 -2.69
N LEU A 78 -11.91 0.70 -3.11
CA LEU A 78 -11.72 1.95 -2.40
C LEU A 78 -12.92 2.21 -1.49
N VAL A 79 -12.66 2.36 -0.19
CA VAL A 79 -13.67 2.57 0.85
C VAL A 79 -13.30 3.77 1.70
N TYR A 80 -14.26 4.67 1.91
CA TYR A 80 -14.08 5.79 2.84
C TYR A 80 -14.31 5.36 4.26
N ILE A 81 -13.40 5.76 5.15
CA ILE A 81 -13.47 5.49 6.59
C ILE A 81 -13.29 6.77 7.39
N ARG A 82 -13.81 6.80 8.60
CA ARG A 82 -13.57 7.88 9.58
C ARG A 82 -12.43 7.54 10.52
N LYS A 83 -12.32 6.27 10.90
CA LYS A 83 -11.34 5.78 11.87
C LYS A 83 -10.85 4.37 11.50
N PRO A 84 -9.59 4.04 11.86
CA PRO A 84 -8.99 2.76 11.47
C PRO A 84 -9.68 1.52 12.05
N GLU A 85 -10.43 1.67 13.15
CA GLU A 85 -11.16 0.59 13.79
C GLU A 85 -12.29 0.02 12.92
N GLU A 86 -12.73 0.76 11.89
CA GLU A 86 -13.75 0.29 10.94
C GLU A 86 -13.22 -0.77 9.97
N ILE A 87 -11.91 -0.77 9.68
CA ILE A 87 -11.31 -1.60 8.63
C ILE A 87 -11.57 -3.10 8.83
N PRO A 88 -11.29 -3.72 10.00
CA PRO A 88 -11.53 -5.15 10.19
C PRO A 88 -12.98 -5.57 9.96
N THR A 89 -13.93 -4.74 10.35
CA THR A 89 -15.35 -4.98 10.15
C THR A 89 -15.73 -4.91 8.67
N LEU A 90 -15.27 -3.88 7.96
CA LEU A 90 -15.53 -3.72 6.52
C LEU A 90 -14.95 -4.87 5.70
N LEU A 91 -13.75 -5.34 6.04
CA LEU A 91 -13.15 -6.51 5.38
C LEU A 91 -13.94 -7.80 5.68
N ALA A 92 -14.41 -8.00 6.91
CA ALA A 92 -15.24 -9.13 7.28
C ALA A 92 -16.61 -9.12 6.54
N GLU A 93 -17.23 -7.96 6.41
CA GLU A 93 -18.46 -7.77 5.63
C GLU A 93 -18.25 -8.09 4.14
N ALA A 94 -17.04 -7.83 3.62
CA ALA A 94 -16.65 -8.19 2.26
C ALA A 94 -16.23 -9.67 2.10
N GLY A 95 -16.32 -10.48 3.16
CA GLY A 95 -16.02 -11.90 3.15
C GLY A 95 -14.54 -12.25 3.33
N LEU A 96 -13.69 -11.30 3.72
CA LEU A 96 -12.29 -11.58 3.99
C LEU A 96 -12.10 -12.03 5.44
N ALA A 97 -11.31 -13.10 5.62
CA ALA A 97 -10.92 -13.53 6.94
C ALA A 97 -9.98 -12.51 7.60
N ARG A 98 -10.10 -12.36 8.92
CA ARG A 98 -9.18 -11.54 9.69
C ARG A 98 -7.79 -12.19 9.70
N PRO A 99 -6.71 -11.47 9.36
CA PRO A 99 -5.37 -12.03 9.39
C PRO A 99 -4.93 -12.34 10.82
N GLU A 100 -4.34 -13.49 11.02
CA GLU A 100 -3.75 -13.86 12.32
C GLU A 100 -2.37 -13.23 12.50
N ARG A 101 -1.64 -13.04 11.40
CA ARG A 101 -0.28 -12.47 11.36
C ARG A 101 -0.30 -11.24 10.46
N LEU A 102 -0.17 -10.07 11.09
CA LEU A 102 -0.30 -8.76 10.43
C LEU A 102 1.01 -7.99 10.46
N LEU A 103 1.41 -7.47 9.30
CA LEU A 103 2.56 -6.58 9.16
C LEU A 103 2.11 -5.13 9.27
N LEU A 104 2.71 -4.36 10.17
CA LEU A 104 2.48 -2.93 10.39
C LEU A 104 3.79 -2.15 10.31
N GLU A 105 3.73 -0.86 9.98
CA GLU A 105 4.90 0.04 9.90
C GLU A 105 5.29 0.57 11.29
N LEU A 106 5.74 -0.31 12.17
CA LEU A 106 5.92 -0.02 13.60
C LEU A 106 6.99 1.02 13.91
N ASP A 107 7.98 1.25 13.03
CA ASP A 107 9.00 2.28 13.24
C ASP A 107 8.46 3.69 12.99
N GLU A 108 7.42 3.83 12.15
CA GLU A 108 6.86 5.12 11.72
C GLU A 108 5.51 5.45 12.37
N LEU A 109 4.77 4.45 12.84
CA LEU A 109 3.50 4.68 13.54
C LEU A 109 3.73 5.31 14.91
N SER A 110 2.89 6.25 15.29
CA SER A 110 2.84 6.69 16.67
C SER A 110 2.41 5.54 17.59
N TYR A 111 2.87 5.57 18.84
CA TYR A 111 2.47 4.56 19.83
C TYR A 111 0.95 4.42 19.95
N ASN A 112 0.23 5.56 20.00
CA ASN A 112 -1.22 5.56 20.11
C ASN A 112 -1.90 4.94 18.88
N GLU A 113 -1.40 5.21 17.69
CA GLU A 113 -1.95 4.64 16.46
C GLU A 113 -1.68 3.13 16.39
N ALA A 114 -0.47 2.70 16.72
CA ALA A 114 -0.14 1.29 16.80
C ALA A 114 -1.06 0.55 17.79
N GLN A 115 -1.26 1.10 18.99
CA GLN A 115 -2.16 0.51 19.98
C GLN A 115 -3.62 0.44 19.51
N ARG A 116 -4.11 1.46 18.81
CA ARG A 116 -5.47 1.46 18.23
C ARG A 116 -5.61 0.36 17.18
N LEU A 117 -4.62 0.21 16.29
CA LEU A 117 -4.63 -0.83 15.27
C LEU A 117 -4.56 -2.23 15.91
N LEU A 118 -3.66 -2.44 16.87
CA LEU A 118 -3.53 -3.74 17.56
C LEU A 118 -4.84 -4.14 18.26
N LYS A 119 -5.49 -3.18 18.92
CA LYS A 119 -6.78 -3.42 19.58
C LYS A 119 -7.91 -3.71 18.58
N ALA A 120 -7.91 -3.06 17.43
CA ALA A 120 -8.93 -3.25 16.40
C ALA A 120 -8.77 -4.58 15.65
N TRP A 121 -7.53 -4.96 15.36
CA TRP A 121 -7.23 -6.14 14.56
C TRP A 121 -7.08 -7.42 15.38
N GLU A 122 -6.63 -7.30 16.63
CA GLU A 122 -6.37 -8.44 17.54
C GLU A 122 -5.57 -9.58 16.87
N PRO A 123 -4.44 -9.26 16.19
CA PRO A 123 -3.65 -10.29 15.53
C PRO A 123 -2.95 -11.17 16.57
N LYS A 124 -2.72 -12.44 16.22
CA LYS A 124 -1.90 -13.35 17.07
C LYS A 124 -0.41 -12.98 17.03
N GLU A 125 0.03 -12.47 15.89
CA GLU A 125 1.41 -12.04 15.68
C GLU A 125 1.43 -10.74 14.88
N VAL A 126 2.33 -9.83 15.26
CA VAL A 126 2.58 -8.56 14.57
C VAL A 126 4.02 -8.49 14.12
N GLY A 127 4.22 -8.27 12.82
CA GLY A 127 5.54 -8.02 12.25
C GLY A 127 5.80 -6.54 12.04
N ASN A 128 7.08 -6.13 12.11
CA ASN A 128 7.47 -4.77 11.73
C ASN A 128 7.75 -4.68 10.23
N GLY A 129 6.87 -3.99 9.51
CA GLY A 129 6.91 -3.79 8.07
C GLY A 129 7.78 -2.63 7.60
N SER A 130 8.36 -1.84 8.51
CA SER A 130 9.11 -0.64 8.13
C SER A 130 10.37 -0.99 7.34
N LEU A 131 11.19 -1.91 7.84
CA LEU A 131 12.36 -2.41 7.12
C LEU A 131 11.96 -3.18 5.86
N PHE A 132 10.91 -4.00 5.94
CA PHE A 132 10.36 -4.74 4.80
C PHE A 132 10.03 -3.80 3.63
N MET A 133 9.29 -2.73 3.86
CA MET A 133 8.94 -1.77 2.82
C MET A 133 10.15 -1.03 2.25
N ARG A 134 11.14 -0.70 3.10
CA ARG A 134 12.41 -0.13 2.63
C ARG A 134 13.16 -1.08 1.69
N MET A 135 13.19 -2.36 2.01
CA MET A 135 13.84 -3.38 1.16
C MET A 135 13.08 -3.61 -0.16
N ILE A 136 11.74 -3.68 -0.12
CA ILE A 136 10.90 -3.79 -1.33
C ILE A 136 11.15 -2.60 -2.28
N ARG A 137 11.15 -1.36 -1.76
CA ARG A 137 11.38 -0.16 -2.57
C ARG A 137 12.83 0.00 -3.07
N ARG A 138 13.78 -0.72 -2.50
CA ARG A 138 15.19 -0.69 -2.91
C ARG A 138 15.37 -1.20 -4.34
N ILE A 139 14.64 -2.25 -4.70
CA ILE A 139 14.70 -2.84 -6.05
C ILE A 139 13.67 -2.14 -6.93
N LYS A 140 14.13 -1.31 -7.85
CA LYS A 140 13.27 -0.50 -8.72
C LYS A 140 12.60 -1.34 -9.80
N THR A 141 11.36 -0.98 -10.14
CA THR A 141 10.68 -1.55 -11.29
C THR A 141 11.19 -0.92 -12.60
N PRO A 142 10.97 -1.54 -13.76
CA PRO A 142 11.33 -0.93 -15.04
C PRO A 142 10.69 0.45 -15.25
N MET A 143 9.46 0.65 -14.77
CA MET A 143 8.77 1.94 -14.84
C MET A 143 9.44 2.99 -13.95
N GLU A 144 9.81 2.65 -12.73
CA GLU A 144 10.57 3.54 -11.83
C GLU A 144 11.91 3.94 -12.45
N ILE A 145 12.65 2.99 -13.04
CA ILE A 145 13.91 3.26 -13.72
C ILE A 145 13.72 4.23 -14.89
N ALA A 146 12.66 4.05 -15.69
CA ALA A 146 12.32 4.96 -16.78
C ALA A 146 12.03 6.38 -16.30
N GLN A 147 11.29 6.51 -15.19
CA GLN A 147 11.00 7.81 -14.57
C GLN A 147 12.28 8.49 -14.02
N PHE A 148 13.17 7.75 -13.37
CA PHE A 148 14.46 8.29 -12.92
C PHE A 148 15.32 8.80 -14.07
N ARG A 149 15.36 8.10 -15.20
CA ARG A 149 16.09 8.53 -16.40
C ARG A 149 15.55 9.82 -16.99
N ILE A 150 14.21 9.99 -16.99
CA ILE A 150 13.57 11.22 -17.45
C ILE A 150 13.93 12.38 -16.51
N ALA A 151 13.82 12.18 -15.20
CA ALA A 151 14.17 13.18 -14.21
C ALA A 151 15.64 13.62 -14.29
N ALA A 152 16.57 12.66 -14.47
CA ALA A 152 18.00 12.94 -14.63
C ALA A 152 18.27 13.81 -15.87
N ARG A 153 17.65 13.50 -17.02
CA ARG A 153 17.79 14.31 -18.25
C ARG A 153 17.24 15.73 -18.06
N GLN A 154 16.14 15.92 -17.33
CA GLN A 154 15.61 17.24 -17.03
C GLN A 154 16.59 18.07 -16.18
N HIS A 155 17.26 17.42 -15.21
CA HIS A 155 18.31 18.07 -14.41
C HIS A 155 19.51 18.51 -15.26
N GLU A 156 19.99 17.66 -16.17
CA GLU A 156 21.09 18.01 -17.09
C GLU A 156 20.77 19.20 -17.98
N LEU A 157 19.51 19.41 -18.37
CA LEU A 157 19.08 20.53 -19.19
C LEU A 157 18.93 21.85 -18.41
N THR A 158 19.01 21.80 -17.08
CA THR A 158 18.78 22.97 -16.20
C THR A 158 20.10 23.58 -15.71
N TYR A 159 21.24 22.92 -15.97
CA TYR A 159 22.60 23.39 -15.71
C TYR A 159 23.35 23.67 -17.01
#